data_595b2a47349ff51f6328d9bdce48c20a
#
_entry.id   595b2a47349ff51f6328d9bdce48c20a
#
_cell.length_a   1.000
_cell.length_b   1.000
_cell.length_c   1.000
_cell.angle_alpha   90.00
_cell.angle_beta   90.00
_cell.angle_gamma   90.00
#
_symmetry.space_group_name_H-M   'P 1'
#
loop_
_entity.id
_entity.type
_entity.pdbx_description
1 polymer ?
#
loop_
_entity_poly.entity_id
_entity_poly.type
_entity_poly.pdbx_seq_one_letter_code
_entity_poly.pdbx_strand_id
1 'polypeptide(L)'
;MNIYIIQLLTVAGIHALAVISPGPDFVLISKLSLSYSRKIGFAGAIGVALGIGLHITYSILGIGALIASSVLLFNTIKILGALYLIYIGLMSFRKTKDSKTISITELSDDIQIKDGMTPLRALKSGFLTNALNP
;
A
#
# COMPACT_ATOMS: atom_id res chain seq x y z
N MET A 1 -1.91 31.71 -8.97
CA MET A 1 -2.35 30.51 -8.23
C MET A 1 -1.31 30.26 -7.15
N ASN A 2 -1.73 30.04 -5.90
CA ASN A 2 -0.80 29.88 -4.77
C ASN A 2 0.03 28.60 -4.97
N ILE A 3 1.36 28.66 -4.78
CA ILE A 3 2.27 27.51 -4.97
C ILE A 3 1.85 26.28 -4.14
N TYR A 4 1.31 26.49 -2.96
CA TYR A 4 0.81 25.41 -2.11
C TYR A 4 -0.41 24.68 -2.71
N ILE A 5 -1.27 25.40 -3.45
CA ILE A 5 -2.41 24.79 -4.14
C ILE A 5 -1.92 23.92 -5.29
N ILE A 6 -0.93 24.39 -6.05
CA ILE A 6 -0.34 23.59 -7.15
C ILE A 6 0.27 22.31 -6.59
N GLN A 7 1.07 22.43 -5.53
CA GLN A 7 1.69 21.27 -4.89
C GLN A 7 0.64 20.29 -4.37
N LEU A 8 -0.41 20.77 -3.69
CA LEU A 8 -1.50 19.95 -3.19
C LEU A 8 -2.22 19.22 -4.34
N LEU A 9 -2.59 19.92 -5.40
CA LEU A 9 -3.25 19.30 -6.55
C LEU A 9 -2.37 18.29 -7.27
N THR A 10 -1.06 18.57 -7.37
CA THR A 10 -0.11 17.64 -7.98
C THR A 10 -0.02 16.34 -7.15
N VAL A 11 0.16 16.46 -5.84
CA VAL A 11 0.23 15.29 -4.94
C VAL A 11 -1.09 14.52 -4.94
N ALA A 12 -2.23 15.23 -4.86
CA ALA A 12 -3.55 14.61 -4.91
C ALA A 12 -3.79 13.87 -6.23
N GLY A 13 -3.38 14.43 -7.36
CA GLY A 13 -3.49 13.81 -8.68
C GLY A 13 -2.64 12.55 -8.80
N ILE A 14 -1.38 12.60 -8.37
CA ILE A 14 -0.48 11.44 -8.37
C ILE A 14 -1.04 10.34 -7.44
N HIS A 15 -1.51 10.73 -6.26
CA HIS A 15 -2.09 9.80 -5.30
C HIS A 15 -3.37 9.14 -5.85
N ALA A 16 -4.25 9.90 -6.49
CA ALA A 16 -5.45 9.36 -7.11
C ALA A 16 -5.13 8.32 -8.20
N LEU A 17 -4.14 8.60 -9.05
CA LEU A 17 -3.68 7.64 -10.06
C LEU A 17 -3.10 6.36 -9.44
N ALA A 18 -2.33 6.49 -8.36
CA ALA A 18 -1.79 5.33 -7.64
C ALA A 18 -2.88 4.46 -7.02
N VAL A 19 -3.92 5.08 -6.42
CA VAL A 19 -5.04 4.37 -5.77
C VAL A 19 -5.94 3.65 -6.78
N ILE A 20 -6.08 4.16 -8.00
CA ILE A 20 -6.86 3.50 -9.07
C ILE A 20 -6.21 2.18 -9.51
N SER A 21 -4.90 2.04 -9.37
CA SER A 21 -4.20 0.80 -9.72
C SER A 21 -4.53 -0.31 -8.71
N PRO A 22 -5.10 -1.46 -9.16
CA PRO A 22 -5.47 -2.53 -8.25
C PRO A 22 -4.22 -3.18 -7.65
N GLY A 23 -4.01 -2.93 -6.36
CA GLY A 23 -2.91 -3.49 -5.57
C GLY A 23 -3.34 -4.71 -4.73
N PRO A 24 -2.43 -5.24 -3.89
CA PRO A 24 -2.69 -6.41 -3.03
C PRO A 24 -3.89 -6.22 -2.11
N ASP A 25 -4.10 -5.03 -1.58
CA ASP A 25 -5.22 -4.71 -0.70
C ASP A 25 -6.56 -4.85 -1.43
N PHE A 26 -6.65 -4.36 -2.68
CA PHE A 26 -7.84 -4.52 -3.50
C PHE A 26 -8.16 -6.00 -3.76
N VAL A 27 -7.13 -6.79 -4.10
CA VAL A 27 -7.28 -8.23 -4.36
C VAL A 27 -7.76 -8.95 -3.11
N LEU A 28 -7.17 -8.66 -1.94
CA LEU A 28 -7.57 -9.23 -0.66
C LEU A 28 -9.01 -8.91 -0.32
N ILE A 29 -9.40 -7.63 -0.37
CA ILE A 29 -10.77 -7.21 -0.01
C ILE A 29 -11.79 -7.80 -0.96
N SER A 30 -11.51 -7.81 -2.27
CA SER A 30 -12.37 -8.42 -3.28
C SER A 30 -12.56 -9.91 -3.01
N LYS A 31 -11.48 -10.64 -2.73
CA LYS A 31 -11.53 -12.06 -2.38
C LYS A 31 -12.35 -12.31 -1.12
N LEU A 32 -12.10 -11.58 -0.04
CA LEU A 32 -12.84 -11.71 1.22
C LEU A 32 -14.35 -11.45 1.01
N SER A 33 -14.68 -10.46 0.18
CA SER A 33 -16.09 -10.11 -0.10
C SER A 33 -16.79 -11.16 -0.95
N LEU A 34 -16.11 -11.69 -1.96
CA LEU A 34 -16.69 -12.67 -2.90
C LEU A 34 -16.74 -14.08 -2.33
N SER A 35 -15.67 -14.50 -1.60
CA SER A 35 -15.57 -15.88 -1.10
C SER A 35 -16.35 -16.09 0.21
N TYR A 36 -16.58 -15.04 1.01
CA TYR A 36 -17.25 -15.19 2.30
C TYR A 36 -18.52 -14.34 2.40
N SER A 37 -18.37 -13.03 2.52
CA SER A 37 -19.50 -12.08 2.55
C SER A 37 -19.02 -10.63 2.54
N ARG A 38 -19.94 -9.71 2.21
CA ARG A 38 -19.66 -8.26 2.31
C ARG A 38 -19.20 -7.84 3.71
N LYS A 39 -19.75 -8.44 4.76
CA LYS A 39 -19.37 -8.16 6.16
C LYS A 39 -17.92 -8.52 6.43
N ILE A 40 -17.47 -9.65 5.91
CA ILE A 40 -16.07 -10.11 6.03
C ILE A 40 -15.14 -9.21 5.22
N GLY A 41 -15.52 -8.86 3.97
CA GLY A 41 -14.75 -7.93 3.16
C GLY A 41 -14.64 -6.55 3.81
N PHE A 42 -15.71 -6.04 4.42
CA PHE A 42 -15.68 -4.77 5.15
C PHE A 42 -14.76 -4.81 6.38
N ALA A 43 -14.76 -5.91 7.13
CA ALA A 43 -13.82 -6.09 8.23
C ALA A 43 -12.35 -6.10 7.74
N GLY A 44 -12.07 -6.74 6.60
CA GLY A 44 -10.78 -6.67 5.93
C GLY A 44 -10.37 -5.25 5.54
N ALA A 45 -11.31 -4.48 4.98
CA ALA A 45 -11.08 -3.08 4.60
C ALA A 45 -10.77 -2.19 5.80
N ILE A 46 -11.42 -2.41 6.95
CA ILE A 46 -11.07 -1.73 8.21
C ILE A 46 -9.63 -2.09 8.62
N GLY A 47 -9.24 -3.36 8.49
CA GLY A 47 -7.87 -3.79 8.77
C GLY A 47 -6.86 -3.06 7.91
N VAL A 48 -7.08 -2.97 6.59
CA VAL A 48 -6.24 -2.20 5.66
C VAL A 48 -6.16 -0.73 6.07
N ALA A 49 -7.28 -0.10 6.40
CA ALA A 49 -7.32 1.30 6.84
C ALA A 49 -6.47 1.53 8.11
N LEU A 50 -6.48 0.60 9.05
CA LEU A 50 -5.62 0.65 10.24
C LEU A 50 -4.14 0.50 9.89
N GLY A 51 -3.79 -0.34 8.90
CA GLY A 51 -2.44 -0.46 8.36
C GLY A 51 -1.96 0.86 7.74
N ILE A 52 -2.79 1.51 6.91
CA ILE A 52 -2.51 2.84 6.36
C ILE A 52 -2.29 3.86 7.47
N GLY A 53 -3.13 3.84 8.52
CA GLY A 53 -2.97 4.70 9.69
C GLY A 53 -1.62 4.53 10.39
N LEU A 54 -1.13 3.29 10.49
CA LEU A 54 0.21 3.01 11.00
C LEU A 54 1.30 3.64 10.12
N HIS A 55 1.23 3.47 8.78
CA HIS A 55 2.17 4.07 7.84
C HIS A 55 2.19 5.61 7.94
N ILE A 56 1.01 6.24 8.01
CA ILE A 56 0.89 7.69 8.19
C ILE A 56 1.56 8.12 9.49
N THR A 57 1.29 7.41 10.58
CA THR A 57 1.82 7.75 11.91
C THR A 57 3.34 7.74 11.93
N TYR A 58 3.98 6.64 11.50
CA TYR A 58 5.44 6.60 11.52
C TYR A 58 6.08 7.51 10.47
N SER A 59 5.39 7.78 9.36
CA SER A 59 5.89 8.73 8.37
C SER A 59 5.93 10.14 8.91
N ILE A 60 4.87 10.59 9.59
CA ILE A 60 4.84 11.93 10.19
C ILE A 60 5.87 12.04 11.31
N LEU A 61 5.92 11.07 12.22
CA LEU A 61 6.84 11.09 13.35
C LEU A 61 8.29 10.92 12.88
N GLY A 62 8.54 10.01 11.94
CA GLY A 62 9.88 9.75 11.42
C GLY A 62 10.44 10.93 10.63
N ILE A 63 9.67 11.53 9.73
CA ILE A 63 10.10 12.72 8.97
C ILE A 63 10.27 13.91 9.90
N GLY A 64 9.35 14.11 10.85
CA GLY A 64 9.47 15.18 11.85
C GLY A 64 10.75 15.06 12.69
N ALA A 65 11.06 13.85 13.15
CA ALA A 65 12.30 13.58 13.90
C ALA A 65 13.55 13.79 13.05
N LEU A 66 13.55 13.38 11.79
CA LEU A 66 14.65 13.60 10.86
C LEU A 66 14.94 15.08 10.61
N ILE A 67 13.91 15.88 10.36
CA ILE A 67 14.05 17.33 10.15
C ILE A 67 14.57 18.00 11.41
N ALA A 68 14.07 17.60 12.59
CA ALA A 68 14.50 18.14 13.87
C ALA A 68 15.97 17.77 14.21
N SER A 69 16.44 16.61 13.76
CA SER A 69 17.81 16.15 14.04
C SER A 69 18.85 16.77 13.10
N SER A 70 18.59 16.83 11.80
CA SER A 70 19.51 17.37 10.80
C SER A 70 18.87 17.53 9.44
N VAL A 71 18.88 18.76 8.92
CA VAL A 71 18.43 19.07 7.55
C VAL A 71 19.32 18.36 6.51
N LEU A 72 20.60 18.22 6.78
CA LEU A 72 21.53 17.51 5.90
C LEU A 72 21.16 16.02 5.81
N LEU A 73 20.92 15.37 6.94
CA LEU A 73 20.49 13.96 6.99
C LEU A 73 19.18 13.76 6.24
N PHE A 74 18.21 14.62 6.46
CA PHE A 74 16.93 14.58 5.74
C PHE A 74 17.12 14.67 4.21
N ASN A 75 17.91 15.65 3.73
CA ASN A 75 18.16 15.82 2.29
C ASN A 75 18.93 14.63 1.69
N THR A 76 19.86 14.06 2.43
CA THR A 76 20.60 12.86 1.98
C THR A 76 19.66 11.68 1.81
N ILE A 77 18.83 11.37 2.81
CA ILE A 77 17.85 10.28 2.74
C ILE A 77 16.85 10.51 1.62
N LYS A 78 16.37 11.73 1.43
CA LYS A 78 15.47 12.10 0.35
C LYS A 78 16.07 11.81 -1.04
N ILE A 79 17.33 12.18 -1.26
CA ILE A 79 18.02 11.95 -2.54
C ILE A 79 18.22 10.45 -2.76
N LEU A 80 18.69 9.71 -1.75
CA LEU A 80 18.87 8.27 -1.84
C LEU A 80 17.54 7.54 -2.11
N GLY A 81 16.47 7.94 -1.45
CA GLY A 81 15.13 7.41 -1.69
C GLY A 81 14.63 7.68 -3.12
N ALA A 82 14.84 8.88 -3.64
CA ALA A 82 14.49 9.22 -5.01
C ALA A 82 15.26 8.38 -6.04
N LEU A 83 16.58 8.20 -5.84
CA LEU A 83 17.41 7.35 -6.69
C LEU A 83 16.96 5.88 -6.65
N TYR A 84 16.60 5.39 -5.46
CA TYR A 84 16.07 4.05 -5.28
C TYR A 84 14.74 3.84 -6.02
N LEU A 85 13.82 4.80 -5.95
CA LEU A 85 12.55 4.75 -6.68
C LEU A 85 12.75 4.77 -8.19
N ILE A 86 13.68 5.59 -8.70
CA ILE A 86 14.07 5.60 -10.12
C ILE A 86 14.62 4.23 -10.52
N TYR A 87 15.50 3.65 -9.71
CA TYR A 87 16.06 2.32 -9.96
C TYR A 87 14.97 1.24 -10.06
N ILE A 88 14.04 1.19 -9.10
CA ILE A 88 12.92 0.24 -9.13
C ILE A 88 12.02 0.48 -10.35
N GLY A 89 11.71 1.74 -10.64
CA GLY A 89 10.92 2.10 -11.82
C GLY A 89 11.54 1.59 -13.11
N LEU A 90 12.83 1.83 -13.32
CA LEU A 90 13.56 1.34 -14.50
C LEU A 90 13.63 -0.19 -14.55
N MET A 91 13.79 -0.84 -13.39
CA MET A 91 13.83 -2.29 -13.30
C MET A 91 12.46 -2.92 -13.62
N SER A 92 11.37 -2.26 -13.26
CA SER A 92 10.00 -2.69 -13.57
C SER A 92 9.73 -2.72 -15.07
N PHE A 93 10.24 -1.76 -15.83
CA PHE A 93 10.14 -1.79 -17.31
C PHE A 93 10.90 -2.96 -17.96
N ARG A 94 11.98 -3.42 -17.34
CA ARG A 94 12.75 -4.58 -17.85
C ARG A 94 12.05 -5.91 -17.59
N LYS A 95 11.30 -6.03 -16.48
CA LYS A 95 10.60 -7.27 -16.10
C LYS A 95 9.32 -7.57 -16.87
N THR A 96 8.79 -6.60 -17.63
CA THR A 96 7.51 -6.76 -18.35
C THR A 96 7.56 -7.84 -19.46
N LYS A 97 8.74 -8.34 -19.83
CA LYS A 97 8.88 -9.38 -20.85
C LYS A 97 8.62 -10.81 -20.36
N ASP A 98 8.65 -11.04 -19.03
CA ASP A 98 8.43 -12.35 -18.38
C ASP A 98 7.34 -12.31 -17.30
N SER A 99 6.48 -11.32 -17.32
CA SER A 99 5.32 -11.27 -16.42
C SER A 99 4.40 -12.46 -16.72
N LYS A 100 4.62 -13.57 -16.03
CA LYS A 100 3.48 -14.42 -15.68
C LYS A 100 2.49 -13.50 -14.99
N THR A 101 1.39 -13.21 -15.68
CA THR A 101 0.21 -12.63 -15.04
C THR A 101 -0.03 -13.50 -13.82
N ILE A 102 0.19 -12.92 -12.62
CA ILE A 102 -0.19 -13.60 -11.38
C ILE A 102 -1.69 -13.81 -11.53
N SER A 103 -2.06 -15.01 -11.94
CA SER A 103 -3.47 -15.33 -12.11
C SER A 103 -4.09 -15.22 -10.72
N ILE A 104 -5.29 -14.65 -10.67
CA ILE A 104 -6.11 -14.55 -9.45
C ILE A 104 -6.19 -15.93 -8.74
N THR A 105 -6.00 -16.99 -9.50
CA THR A 105 -5.93 -18.38 -9.07
C THR A 105 -4.70 -18.68 -8.17
N GLU A 106 -3.50 -18.15 -8.46
CA GLU A 106 -2.30 -18.39 -7.63
C GLU A 106 -2.38 -17.64 -6.27
N LEU A 107 -3.00 -16.46 -6.26
CA LEU A 107 -3.37 -15.78 -4.99
C LEU A 107 -4.46 -16.54 -4.22
N SER A 108 -5.18 -17.46 -4.89
CA SER A 108 -6.21 -18.29 -4.26
C SER A 108 -5.63 -19.43 -3.43
N ASP A 109 -4.49 -19.96 -3.82
CA ASP A 109 -3.91 -21.14 -3.17
C ASP A 109 -3.18 -20.79 -1.86
N ASP A 110 -2.63 -19.58 -1.73
CA ASP A 110 -1.96 -19.14 -0.51
C ASP A 110 -2.91 -18.75 0.64
N ILE A 111 -4.16 -18.43 0.33
CA ILE A 111 -5.19 -18.22 1.34
C ILE A 111 -6.11 -19.43 1.29
N GLN A 112 -5.72 -20.53 1.94
CA GLN A 112 -6.61 -21.67 2.13
C GLN A 112 -7.96 -21.17 2.63
N ILE A 113 -9.01 -21.40 1.82
CA ILE A 113 -10.41 -21.19 2.21
C ILE A 113 -10.69 -22.21 3.33
N LYS A 114 -10.25 -21.88 4.54
CA LYS A 114 -10.62 -22.66 5.72
C LYS A 114 -12.02 -22.22 6.15
N ASP A 115 -12.93 -23.18 6.27
CA ASP A 115 -14.19 -22.98 6.97
C ASP A 115 -13.97 -22.14 8.23
N GLY A 116 -14.69 -21.02 8.37
CA GLY A 116 -14.66 -20.20 9.57
C GLY A 116 -13.90 -18.88 9.50
N MET A 117 -13.89 -18.17 8.34
CA MET A 117 -13.41 -16.79 8.30
C MET A 117 -14.28 -15.89 9.17
N THR A 118 -13.74 -15.41 10.28
CA THR A 118 -14.43 -14.47 11.17
C THR A 118 -14.07 -13.02 10.81
N PRO A 119 -14.91 -12.03 11.16
CA PRO A 119 -14.60 -10.62 10.95
C PRO A 119 -13.25 -10.21 11.57
N LEU A 120 -12.91 -10.77 12.73
CA LEU A 120 -11.63 -10.48 13.39
C LEU A 120 -10.43 -11.03 12.61
N ARG A 121 -10.56 -12.23 12.04
CA ARG A 121 -9.52 -12.80 11.16
C ARG A 121 -9.34 -12.00 9.90
N ALA A 122 -10.45 -11.56 9.28
CA ALA A 122 -10.42 -10.70 8.10
C ALA A 122 -9.76 -9.35 8.39
N LEU A 123 -10.09 -8.72 9.54
CA LEU A 123 -9.47 -7.49 10.00
C LEU A 123 -7.96 -7.67 10.20
N LYS A 124 -7.53 -8.72 10.89
CA LYS A 124 -6.10 -9.02 11.09
C LYS A 124 -5.39 -9.25 9.75
N SER A 125 -6.02 -9.99 8.83
CA SER A 125 -5.46 -10.21 7.49
C SER A 125 -5.28 -8.91 6.73
N GLY A 126 -6.30 -8.04 6.69
CA GLY A 126 -6.21 -6.73 6.05
C GLY A 126 -5.12 -5.85 6.66
N PHE A 127 -5.07 -5.80 8.00
CA PHE A 127 -4.02 -5.04 8.70
C PHE A 127 -2.62 -5.54 8.37
N LEU A 128 -2.37 -6.84 8.48
CA LEU A 128 -1.04 -7.40 8.21
C LEU A 128 -0.65 -7.26 6.74
N THR A 129 -1.58 -7.49 5.81
CA THR A 129 -1.31 -7.32 4.38
C THR A 129 -0.86 -5.90 4.05
N ASN A 130 -1.54 -4.88 4.59
CA ASN A 130 -1.16 -3.50 4.36
C ASN A 130 0.07 -3.09 5.17
N ALA A 131 0.12 -3.38 6.47
CA ALA A 131 1.23 -2.96 7.35
C ALA A 131 2.59 -3.56 6.94
N LEU A 132 2.61 -4.75 6.31
CA LEU A 132 3.81 -5.41 5.81
C LEU A 132 4.09 -5.13 4.32
N ASN A 133 3.18 -4.45 3.64
CA ASN A 133 3.35 -4.06 2.25
C ASN A 133 3.87 -2.61 2.21
N PRO A 134 5.17 -2.39 1.87
CA PRO A 134 5.75 -1.06 1.83
C PRO A 134 5.24 -0.21 0.67
#